data_4c1f56dfc9d56ca72ecabe5f24a394d2
#
_entry.id   4c1f56dfc9d56ca72ecabe5f24a394d2
#
_cell.length_a   1.000
_cell.length_b   1.000
_cell.length_c   1.000
_cell.angle_alpha   90.00
_cell.angle_beta   90.00
_cell.angle_gamma   90.00
#
_symmetry.space_group_name_H-M   'P 1'
#
loop_
_entity.id
_entity.type
_entity.pdbx_description
1 polymer ?
#
loop_
_entity_poly.entity_id
_entity_poly.type
_entity_poly.pdbx_seq_one_letter_code
_entity_poly.pdbx_strand_id
1 'polypeptide(L)'
;MKKNIYFDKNALKEFRAFKKEVQKEFQVFLEVLKSEGKLEFPEAKKIRKNLFEIRLRSNGAYRGFYAYVWKEHIVILHFFQKKTRKTPIKNIKTAKERLRKYE
;
A
#
# COMPACT_ATOMS: atom_id res chain seq x y z
N MET A 1 -14.62 -8.25 -7.62
CA MET A 1 -15.23 -8.40 -6.29
C MET A 1 -14.84 -7.25 -5.38
N LYS A 2 -15.81 -6.56 -4.81
CA LYS A 2 -15.53 -5.41 -3.96
C LYS A 2 -14.89 -5.81 -2.65
N LYS A 3 -13.91 -5.01 -2.21
CA LYS A 3 -13.25 -5.16 -0.93
C LYS A 3 -13.39 -3.87 -0.13
N ASN A 4 -13.40 -3.97 1.18
CA ASN A 4 -13.34 -2.80 2.04
C ASN A 4 -11.87 -2.46 2.28
N ILE A 5 -11.53 -1.17 2.16
CA ILE A 5 -10.17 -0.71 2.37
C ILE A 5 -10.10 0.10 3.65
N TYR A 6 -9.16 -0.27 4.50
CA TYR A 6 -8.90 0.44 5.75
C TYR A 6 -7.46 0.93 5.75
N PHE A 7 -7.21 2.07 6.34
CA PHE A 7 -5.87 2.58 6.52
C PHE A 7 -5.44 2.32 7.96
N ASP A 8 -4.25 1.72 8.13
CA ASP A 8 -3.58 1.77 9.42
C ASP A 8 -3.43 3.26 9.77
N LYS A 9 -3.63 3.62 11.04
CA LYS A 9 -3.63 5.04 11.41
C LYS A 9 -2.31 5.74 11.12
N ASN A 10 -1.20 5.03 11.25
CA ASN A 10 0.11 5.62 10.92
C ASN A 10 0.29 5.73 9.42
N ALA A 11 -0.23 4.77 8.66
CA ALA A 11 -0.22 4.85 7.20
C ALA A 11 -1.01 6.06 6.71
N LEU A 12 -2.13 6.34 7.35
CA LEU A 12 -2.95 7.50 6.98
C LEU A 12 -2.19 8.80 7.20
N LYS A 13 -1.45 8.89 8.30
CA LYS A 13 -0.60 10.07 8.55
C LYS A 13 0.47 10.23 7.48
N GLU A 14 1.10 9.13 7.11
CA GLU A 14 2.13 9.12 6.06
C GLU A 14 1.54 9.58 4.73
N PHE A 15 0.36 9.07 4.39
CA PHE A 15 -0.34 9.43 3.16
C PHE A 15 -0.65 10.94 3.12
N ARG A 16 -1.17 11.47 4.21
CA ARG A 16 -1.55 12.88 4.30
C ARG A 16 -0.36 13.83 4.22
N ALA A 17 0.84 13.34 4.52
CA ALA A 17 2.06 14.15 4.44
C ALA A 17 2.58 14.27 3.01
N PHE A 18 2.08 13.46 2.07
CA PHE A 18 2.50 13.52 0.68
C PHE A 18 1.87 14.72 -0.02
N LYS A 19 2.49 15.15 -1.12
CA LYS A 19 1.93 16.18 -2.00
C LYS A 19 0.56 15.70 -2.51
N LYS A 20 -0.33 16.65 -2.76
CA LYS A 20 -1.67 16.35 -3.25
C LYS A 20 -1.68 15.50 -4.52
N GLU A 21 -0.80 15.79 -5.45
CA GLU A 21 -0.73 15.03 -6.70
C GLU A 21 -0.34 13.56 -6.48
N VAL A 22 0.54 13.31 -5.49
CA VAL A 22 0.91 11.95 -5.11
C VAL A 22 -0.27 11.24 -4.47
N GLN A 23 -0.98 11.94 -3.57
CA GLN A 23 -2.18 11.39 -2.94
C GLN A 23 -3.22 11.01 -3.99
N LYS A 24 -3.45 11.88 -4.97
CA LYS A 24 -4.43 11.64 -6.03
C LYS A 24 -4.07 10.40 -6.84
N GLU A 25 -2.80 10.22 -7.14
CA GLU A 25 -2.37 9.07 -7.91
C GLU A 25 -2.58 7.77 -7.14
N PHE A 26 -2.26 7.76 -5.84
CA PHE A 26 -2.55 6.61 -4.99
C PHE A 26 -4.05 6.33 -4.94
N GLN A 27 -4.86 7.38 -4.85
CA GLN A 27 -6.32 7.21 -4.77
C GLN A 27 -6.88 6.49 -5.98
N VAL A 28 -6.32 6.73 -7.16
CA VAL A 28 -6.74 6.01 -8.37
C VAL A 28 -6.53 4.50 -8.18
N PHE A 29 -5.34 4.13 -7.72
CA PHE A 29 -5.05 2.71 -7.49
C PHE A 29 -5.87 2.11 -6.35
N LEU A 30 -6.13 2.90 -5.31
CA LEU A 30 -6.95 2.42 -4.19
C LEU A 30 -8.39 2.18 -4.64
N GLU A 31 -8.93 2.99 -5.55
CA GLU A 31 -10.25 2.76 -6.11
C GLU A 31 -10.31 1.47 -6.92
N VAL A 32 -9.29 1.21 -7.72
CA VAL A 32 -9.20 -0.05 -8.48
C VAL A 32 -9.10 -1.23 -7.52
N LEU A 33 -8.24 -1.10 -6.51
CA LEU A 33 -8.08 -2.15 -5.51
C LEU A 33 -9.39 -2.44 -4.77
N LYS A 34 -10.14 -1.40 -4.45
CA LYS A 34 -11.42 -1.53 -3.78
C LYS A 34 -12.46 -2.24 -4.67
N SER A 35 -12.55 -1.85 -5.93
CA SER A 35 -13.58 -2.39 -6.81
C SER A 35 -13.21 -3.77 -7.36
N GLU A 36 -11.95 -4.00 -7.68
CA GLU A 36 -11.49 -5.25 -8.26
C GLU A 36 -10.98 -6.26 -7.24
N GLY A 37 -10.63 -5.78 -6.05
CA GLY A 37 -10.09 -6.64 -5.00
C GLY A 37 -8.62 -6.94 -5.15
N LYS A 38 -7.98 -6.45 -6.19
CA LYS A 38 -6.56 -6.67 -6.45
C LYS A 38 -6.00 -5.63 -7.42
N LEU A 39 -4.69 -5.52 -7.44
CA LEU A 39 -3.97 -4.76 -8.46
C LEU A 39 -3.02 -5.72 -9.16
N GLU A 40 -2.81 -5.48 -10.45
CA GLU A 40 -1.94 -6.32 -11.26
C GLU A 40 -0.56 -5.67 -11.40
N PHE A 41 0.44 -6.51 -11.72
CA PHE A 41 1.74 -6.03 -12.13
C PHE A 41 1.58 -5.21 -13.44
N PRO A 42 2.25 -4.06 -13.63
CA PRO A 42 3.35 -3.52 -12.80
C PRO A 42 2.92 -2.57 -11.68
N GLU A 43 1.63 -2.28 -11.53
CA GLU A 43 1.15 -1.35 -10.51
C GLU A 43 1.28 -1.90 -9.10
N ALA A 44 1.22 -3.24 -8.97
CA ALA A 44 1.41 -3.89 -7.68
C ALA A 44 2.32 -5.10 -7.82
N LYS A 45 3.00 -5.41 -6.74
CA LYS A 45 3.94 -6.52 -6.70
C LYS A 45 3.87 -7.16 -5.31
N LYS A 46 3.85 -8.51 -5.30
CA LYS A 46 3.92 -9.23 -4.03
C LYS A 46 5.35 -9.20 -3.50
N ILE A 47 5.53 -8.71 -2.28
CA ILE A 47 6.85 -8.58 -1.66
C ILE A 47 7.15 -9.75 -0.73
N ARG A 48 6.17 -10.15 0.07
CA ARG A 48 6.28 -11.25 1.04
C ARG A 48 4.93 -11.94 1.09
N LYS A 49 4.81 -12.98 1.89
CA LYS A 49 3.54 -13.63 2.11
C LYS A 49 2.53 -12.60 2.61
N ASN A 50 1.43 -12.45 1.90
CA ASN A 50 0.37 -11.48 2.22
C ASN A 50 0.89 -10.05 2.44
N LEU A 51 1.87 -9.63 1.67
CA LEU A 51 2.36 -8.25 1.70
C LEU A 51 2.63 -7.81 0.27
N PHE A 52 1.92 -6.77 -0.16
CA PHE A 52 1.94 -6.28 -1.54
C PHE A 52 2.36 -4.82 -1.57
N GLU A 53 3.05 -4.44 -2.62
CA GLU A 53 3.56 -3.08 -2.82
C GLU A 53 2.82 -2.43 -3.98
N ILE A 54 2.27 -1.23 -3.75
CA ILE A 54 1.71 -0.38 -4.81
C ILE A 54 2.84 0.53 -5.29
N ARG A 55 3.00 0.60 -6.60
CA ARG A 55 4.04 1.40 -7.25
C ARG A 55 3.37 2.46 -8.11
N LEU A 56 3.69 3.74 -7.86
CA LEU A 56 3.15 4.80 -8.69
C LEU A 56 3.90 4.86 -10.02
N ARG A 57 3.16 5.08 -11.12
CA ARG A 57 3.74 5.15 -12.44
C ARG A 57 4.50 6.44 -12.68
N SER A 58 3.82 7.56 -12.49
CA SER A 58 4.40 8.86 -12.81
C SER A 58 5.35 9.35 -11.72
N ASN A 59 5.14 8.91 -10.48
CA ASN A 59 6.02 9.23 -9.38
C ASN A 59 6.57 7.93 -8.81
N GLY A 60 7.44 7.27 -9.59
CA GLY A 60 7.92 5.94 -9.28
C GLY A 60 8.63 5.77 -7.94
N ALA A 61 9.00 6.90 -7.31
CA ALA A 61 9.67 6.84 -6.02
C ALA A 61 8.72 6.55 -4.86
N TYR A 62 7.42 6.74 -5.05
CA TYR A 62 6.44 6.57 -3.97
C TYR A 62 5.86 5.17 -3.98
N ARG A 63 5.74 4.60 -2.79
CA ARG A 63 5.27 3.23 -2.59
C ARG A 63 4.27 3.15 -1.45
N GLY A 64 3.36 2.18 -1.55
CA GLY A 64 2.45 1.86 -0.45
C GLY A 64 2.41 0.36 -0.28
N PHE A 65 2.30 -0.11 0.96
CA PHE A 65 2.16 -1.53 1.25
C PHE A 65 0.75 -1.83 1.71
N TYR A 66 0.22 -2.96 1.28
CA TYR A 66 -1.10 -3.41 1.73
C TYR A 66 -1.09 -4.93 1.92
N ALA A 67 -2.09 -5.40 2.64
CA ALA A 67 -2.28 -6.82 2.88
C ALA A 67 -3.78 -7.12 2.91
N TYR A 68 -4.11 -8.38 2.70
CA TYR A 68 -5.48 -8.86 2.81
C TYR A 68 -5.69 -9.37 4.23
N VAL A 69 -6.77 -8.89 4.87
CA VAL A 69 -7.09 -9.27 6.24
C VAL A 69 -8.55 -9.67 6.32
N TRP A 70 -8.84 -10.60 7.20
CA TRP A 70 -10.17 -11.16 7.32
C TRP A 70 -10.61 -11.67 5.95
N LYS A 71 -11.81 -11.80 5.60
CA LYS A 71 -12.19 -12.37 4.31
C LYS A 71 -12.28 -11.34 3.18
N GLU A 72 -12.75 -10.14 3.51
CA GLU A 72 -13.14 -9.19 2.48
C GLU A 72 -12.53 -7.82 2.67
N HIS A 73 -11.44 -7.75 3.41
CA HIS A 73 -10.85 -6.46 3.74
C HIS A 73 -9.41 -6.37 3.30
N ILE A 74 -9.02 -5.14 3.00
CA ILE A 74 -7.65 -4.80 2.66
C ILE A 74 -7.22 -3.72 3.64
N VAL A 75 -6.05 -3.87 4.23
CA VAL A 75 -5.50 -2.83 5.09
C VAL A 75 -4.26 -2.23 4.42
N ILE A 76 -4.23 -0.91 4.35
CA ILE A 76 -3.07 -0.17 3.86
C ILE A 76 -2.16 0.08 5.05
N LEU A 77 -0.96 -0.46 4.99
CA LEU A 77 -0.07 -0.58 6.15
C LEU A 77 0.97 0.51 6.26
N HIS A 78 1.47 1.00 5.13
CA HIS A 78 2.62 1.90 5.16
C HIS A 78 2.78 2.60 3.83
N PHE A 79 3.07 3.90 3.86
CA PHE A 79 3.44 4.67 2.67
C PHE A 79 4.82 5.25 2.87
N PHE A 80 5.63 5.25 1.83
CA PHE A 80 6.97 5.79 1.93
C PHE A 80 7.48 6.24 0.56
N GLN A 81 8.54 7.04 0.59
CA GLN A 81 9.24 7.44 -0.62
C GLN A 81 10.49 6.57 -0.73
N LYS A 82 10.58 5.85 -1.82
CA LYS A 82 11.69 4.94 -2.06
C LYS A 82 12.86 5.72 -2.62
N LYS A 83 14.02 5.60 -1.98
CA LYS A 83 15.23 6.34 -2.39
C LYS A 83 16.35 5.41 -2.89
N THR A 84 16.07 4.11 -2.96
CA THR A 84 17.04 3.13 -3.41
C THR A 84 16.40 2.21 -4.43
N ARG A 85 17.22 1.42 -5.12
CA ARG A 85 16.72 0.47 -6.11
C ARG A 85 15.83 -0.60 -5.50
N LYS A 86 16.26 -1.15 -4.37
CA LYS A 86 15.52 -2.21 -3.69
C LYS A 86 14.60 -1.61 -2.64
N THR A 87 13.47 -2.27 -2.40
CA THR A 87 12.59 -1.87 -1.31
C THR A 87 13.33 -2.01 0.01
N PRO A 88 13.46 -0.93 0.80
CA PRO A 88 14.21 -1.00 2.06
C PRO A 88 13.60 -1.98 3.05
N ILE A 89 14.46 -2.79 3.64
CA ILE A 89 14.03 -3.79 4.62
C ILE A 89 13.30 -3.14 5.80
N LYS A 90 13.74 -1.96 6.21
CA LYS A 90 13.08 -1.26 7.34
C LYS A 90 11.62 -0.96 7.06
N ASN A 91 11.27 -0.65 5.81
CA ASN A 91 9.88 -0.38 5.45
C ASN A 91 9.06 -1.67 5.43
N ILE A 92 9.66 -2.77 4.99
CA ILE A 92 9.01 -4.07 5.04
C ILE A 92 8.74 -4.47 6.49
N LYS A 93 9.71 -4.27 7.38
CA LYS A 93 9.56 -4.54 8.80
C LYS A 93 8.42 -3.72 9.41
N THR A 94 8.38 -2.43 9.10
CA THR A 94 7.32 -1.54 9.58
C THR A 94 5.95 -2.08 9.17
N ALA A 95 5.80 -2.45 7.89
CA ALA A 95 4.55 -2.97 7.38
C ALA A 95 4.16 -4.28 8.08
N LYS A 96 5.11 -5.17 8.26
CA LYS A 96 4.86 -6.46 8.91
C LYS A 96 4.44 -6.30 10.38
N GLU A 97 5.09 -5.38 11.09
CA GLU A 97 4.72 -5.09 12.47
C GLU A 97 3.31 -4.55 12.57
N ARG A 98 2.95 -3.63 11.65
CA ARG A 98 1.60 -3.07 11.63
C ARG A 98 0.57 -4.12 11.27
N LEU A 99 0.91 -5.02 10.36
CA LEU A 99 0.01 -6.09 9.93
C LEU A 99 -0.41 -6.98 11.09
N ARG A 100 0.46 -7.21 12.05
CA ARG A 100 0.16 -8.06 13.22
C ARG A 100 -1.07 -7.59 13.98
N LYS A 101 -1.35 -6.30 13.99
CA LYS A 101 -2.52 -5.76 14.68
C LYS A 101 -3.84 -6.16 14.02
N TYR A 102 -3.79 -6.61 12.78
CA TYR A 102 -4.97 -6.91 11.98
C TYR A 102 -5.13 -8.39 11.68
N GLU A 103 -4.20 -9.19 12.11
CA GLU A 103 -4.26 -10.65 11.92
C GLU A 103 -4.94 -11.39 13.07
#